data_9cf1d0607a42dbd7f0e857008a989aa9
#
_entry.id   9cf1d0607a42dbd7f0e857008a989aa9
#
_cell.length_a   1.000
_cell.length_b   1.000
_cell.length_c   1.000
_cell.angle_alpha   90.00
_cell.angle_beta   90.00
_cell.angle_gamma   90.00
#
_symmetry.space_group_name_H-M   'P 1'
#
loop_
_entity.id
_entity.type
_entity.pdbx_description
1 polymer ?
#
loop_
_entity_poly.entity_id
_entity_poly.type
_entity_poly.pdbx_seq_one_letter_code
_entity_poly.pdbx_strand_id
1 'polypeptide(L)'
;MAKSGKMPATGSGLGELWARLRFVLLAIVVYRIGAHIPVPGMNPDQLAALFREQQGTILGMFNMFSGGALERMSIMALGIMPYISASIIMQLMTAVSPHLEQLKKEGEGGRRKISQYTRYLTVVLALVQGTGMSVGLANQGIAYTADFSFYFTAIVTFVTGAVFLMWLGEQITEKGIGNGISLLIFSGIVAGLPSAVGQAFELARNEGAWNVLPLLALAVLGVATVAFVVFIERGQRRITVNYPRRQVGNKMYAGQSSYLPLKVNMAGVIPAIFASSILLFPASLGQWVGSGDGLEWLQRASQALGPGQPLHILLFGAAVIFFCFFYTALVFNPKDVADNLKKSGAFLPGIRPGEQTARYVDKVMTRLTLFGAMYITAVSLMPQFLIVAWNVPFFFGGTALLIVVVVIMDFMAQVQSHLMSHQYESVMKKSNLKGYGSGGMMR
;
A
#
# COMPACT_ATOMS: atom_id res chain seq x y z
N MET A 1 13.01 -30.43 10.65
CA MET A 1 13.21 -30.99 9.29
C MET A 1 11.89 -30.86 8.52
N ALA A 2 11.69 -29.75 7.79
CA ALA A 2 10.54 -29.56 6.90
C ALA A 2 11.05 -29.76 5.48
N LYS A 3 10.52 -30.76 4.78
CA LYS A 3 10.81 -31.06 3.38
C LYS A 3 10.49 -29.84 2.52
N SER A 4 11.51 -29.23 1.93
CA SER A 4 11.40 -28.31 0.80
C SER A 4 10.68 -29.04 -0.33
N GLY A 5 9.40 -28.77 -0.51
CA GLY A 5 8.65 -29.20 -1.67
C GLY A 5 9.20 -28.51 -2.92
N LYS A 6 10.09 -29.17 -3.64
CA LYS A 6 10.46 -28.80 -5.00
C LYS A 6 9.20 -28.80 -5.84
N MET A 7 8.75 -27.60 -6.24
CA MET A 7 7.82 -27.50 -7.38
C MET A 7 8.51 -28.08 -8.62
N PRO A 8 7.81 -28.87 -9.45
CA PRO A 8 8.40 -29.43 -10.65
C PRO A 8 8.83 -28.31 -11.60
N ALA A 9 10.11 -28.30 -11.91
CA ALA A 9 10.70 -27.48 -12.96
C ALA A 9 10.27 -28.03 -14.33
N THR A 10 9.09 -27.67 -14.77
CA THR A 10 8.63 -27.95 -16.15
C THR A 10 7.76 -26.79 -16.61
N GLY A 11 8.36 -25.89 -17.35
CA GLY A 11 7.63 -24.84 -18.04
C GLY A 11 8.57 -23.73 -18.50
N SER A 12 8.44 -23.34 -19.74
CA SER A 12 8.97 -22.09 -20.25
C SER A 12 8.70 -20.98 -19.23
N GLY A 13 9.60 -20.00 -19.07
CA GLY A 13 9.47 -18.92 -18.06
C GLY A 13 8.11 -18.20 -18.01
N LEU A 14 7.32 -18.28 -19.08
CA LEU A 14 5.91 -17.89 -19.12
C LEU A 14 5.03 -18.76 -18.20
N GLY A 15 5.31 -20.05 -18.05
CA GLY A 15 4.52 -20.94 -17.17
C GLY A 15 4.65 -20.57 -15.68
N GLU A 16 5.83 -20.14 -15.24
CA GLU A 16 6.03 -19.66 -13.86
C GLU A 16 5.30 -18.33 -13.62
N LEU A 17 5.38 -17.38 -14.56
CA LEU A 17 4.63 -16.13 -14.50
C LEU A 17 3.12 -16.39 -14.39
N TRP A 18 2.56 -17.27 -15.21
CA TRP A 18 1.15 -17.65 -15.16
C TRP A 18 0.77 -18.33 -13.85
N ALA A 19 1.64 -19.14 -13.27
CA ALA A 19 1.41 -19.77 -11.97
C ALA A 19 1.33 -18.72 -10.85
N ARG A 20 2.23 -17.72 -10.85
CA ARG A 20 2.22 -16.61 -9.91
C ARG A 20 1.00 -15.73 -10.07
N LEU A 21 0.60 -15.39 -11.30
CA LEU A 21 -0.61 -14.60 -11.58
C LEU A 21 -1.89 -15.33 -11.14
N ARG A 22 -2.00 -16.63 -11.43
CA ARG A 22 -3.14 -17.45 -10.98
C ARG A 22 -3.21 -17.49 -9.45
N PHE A 23 -2.07 -17.60 -8.77
CA PHE A 23 -2.04 -17.57 -7.32
C PHE A 23 -2.57 -16.24 -6.75
N VAL A 24 -2.14 -15.09 -7.30
CA VAL A 24 -2.65 -13.77 -6.91
C VAL A 24 -4.16 -13.69 -7.12
N LEU A 25 -4.66 -14.13 -8.28
CA LEU A 25 -6.08 -14.10 -8.60
C LEU A 25 -6.90 -14.97 -7.65
N LEU A 26 -6.44 -16.20 -7.36
CA LEU A 26 -7.08 -17.09 -6.39
C LEU A 26 -7.09 -16.49 -4.97
N ALA A 27 -6.00 -15.87 -4.56
CA ALA A 27 -5.93 -15.21 -3.24
C ALA A 27 -6.94 -14.05 -3.13
N ILE A 28 -7.10 -13.24 -4.20
CA ILE A 28 -8.11 -12.19 -4.25
C ILE A 28 -9.53 -12.78 -4.18
N VAL A 29 -9.81 -13.88 -4.87
CA VAL A 29 -11.11 -14.57 -4.81
C VAL A 29 -11.38 -15.05 -3.38
N VAL A 30 -10.41 -15.67 -2.71
CA VAL A 30 -10.54 -16.11 -1.31
C VAL A 30 -10.83 -14.92 -0.39
N TYR A 31 -10.12 -13.80 -0.57
CA TYR A 31 -10.40 -12.57 0.16
C TYR A 31 -11.84 -12.09 -0.06
N ARG A 32 -12.31 -12.07 -1.30
CA ARG A 32 -13.68 -11.64 -1.62
C ARG A 32 -14.75 -12.55 -1.03
N ILE A 33 -14.54 -13.87 -1.05
CA ILE A 33 -15.44 -14.82 -0.39
C ILE A 33 -15.52 -14.52 1.11
N GLY A 34 -14.38 -14.39 1.78
CA GLY A 34 -14.35 -14.08 3.21
C GLY A 34 -14.98 -12.74 3.58
N ALA A 35 -14.91 -11.74 2.68
CA ALA A 35 -15.57 -10.43 2.88
C ALA A 35 -17.12 -10.51 2.79
N HIS A 36 -17.70 -11.64 2.43
CA HIS A 36 -19.16 -11.86 2.36
C HIS A 36 -19.68 -12.81 3.45
N ILE A 37 -18.82 -13.40 4.26
CA ILE A 37 -19.25 -14.29 5.37
C ILE A 37 -19.52 -13.42 6.60
N PRO A 38 -20.78 -13.24 7.02
CA PRO A 38 -21.11 -12.38 8.16
C PRO A 38 -20.71 -13.03 9.49
N VAL A 39 -20.42 -12.19 10.48
CA VAL A 39 -20.20 -12.62 11.86
C VAL A 39 -21.55 -13.02 12.47
N PRO A 40 -21.67 -14.19 13.14
CA PRO A 40 -22.93 -14.63 13.76
C PRO A 40 -23.34 -13.71 14.92
N GLY A 41 -24.65 -13.56 15.11
CA GLY A 41 -25.24 -12.81 16.23
C GLY A 41 -25.49 -11.32 15.96
N MET A 42 -25.39 -10.86 14.71
CA MET A 42 -25.65 -9.47 14.30
C MET A 42 -26.89 -9.36 13.42
N ASN A 43 -27.59 -8.23 13.54
CA ASN A 43 -28.75 -7.89 12.72
C ASN A 43 -28.33 -7.15 11.44
N PRO A 44 -28.43 -7.76 10.23
CA PRO A 44 -27.97 -7.16 8.99
C PRO A 44 -28.78 -5.92 8.58
N ASP A 45 -30.08 -5.85 8.92
CA ASP A 45 -30.92 -4.74 8.49
C ASP A 45 -30.62 -3.45 9.27
N GLN A 46 -30.42 -3.55 10.57
CA GLN A 46 -30.01 -2.41 11.40
C GLN A 46 -28.61 -1.92 11.02
N LEU A 47 -27.73 -2.85 10.69
CA LEU A 47 -26.38 -2.54 10.23
C LEU A 47 -26.41 -1.77 8.92
N ALA A 48 -27.18 -2.23 7.93
CA ALA A 48 -27.32 -1.53 6.65
C ALA A 48 -27.91 -0.13 6.81
N ALA A 49 -28.86 0.06 7.73
CA ALA A 49 -29.44 1.37 8.06
C ALA A 49 -28.35 2.31 8.62
N LEU A 50 -27.56 1.84 9.60
CA LEU A 50 -26.49 2.61 10.21
C LEU A 50 -25.44 3.06 9.19
N PHE A 51 -25.03 2.18 8.28
CA PHE A 51 -24.04 2.53 7.25
C PHE A 51 -24.59 3.51 6.21
N ARG A 52 -25.91 3.49 5.92
CA ARG A 52 -26.54 4.49 5.05
C ARG A 52 -26.53 5.88 5.67
N GLU A 53 -26.79 5.98 6.98
CA GLU A 53 -26.75 7.26 7.70
C GLU A 53 -25.32 7.81 7.89
N GLN A 54 -24.36 6.91 7.99
CA GLN A 54 -22.96 7.26 8.24
C GLN A 54 -22.06 7.24 6.99
N GLN A 55 -22.65 7.23 5.81
CA GLN A 55 -21.90 7.47 4.57
C GLN A 55 -21.25 8.87 4.64
N GLY A 56 -19.97 8.98 4.37
CA GLY A 56 -19.25 10.25 4.51
C GLY A 56 -18.52 10.45 5.84
N THR A 57 -18.67 9.53 6.79
CA THR A 57 -17.94 9.54 8.06
C THR A 57 -16.68 8.67 8.02
N ILE A 58 -15.98 8.60 9.14
CA ILE A 58 -14.82 7.71 9.36
C ILE A 58 -15.15 6.24 9.07
N LEU A 59 -16.37 5.80 9.44
CA LEU A 59 -16.84 4.43 9.16
C LEU A 59 -16.94 4.15 7.66
N GLY A 60 -17.40 5.12 6.86
CA GLY A 60 -17.43 5.01 5.41
C GLY A 60 -16.03 4.86 4.80
N MET A 61 -15.03 5.61 5.30
CA MET A 61 -13.64 5.46 4.88
C MET A 61 -13.09 4.07 5.24
N PHE A 62 -13.37 3.60 6.46
CA PHE A 62 -12.95 2.28 6.91
C PHE A 62 -13.59 1.17 6.05
N ASN A 63 -14.87 1.31 5.74
CA ASN A 63 -15.60 0.39 4.87
C ASN A 63 -15.00 0.32 3.46
N MET A 64 -14.56 1.45 2.91
CA MET A 64 -13.91 1.51 1.62
C MET A 64 -12.58 0.72 1.62
N PHE A 65 -11.74 0.86 2.64
CA PHE A 65 -10.48 0.11 2.77
C PHE A 65 -10.70 -1.38 3.00
N SER A 66 -11.79 -1.76 3.68
CA SER A 66 -12.17 -3.16 3.89
C SER A 66 -12.92 -3.78 2.70
N GLY A 67 -13.21 -2.99 1.65
CA GLY A 67 -13.92 -3.48 0.47
C GLY A 67 -15.38 -3.85 0.69
N GLY A 68 -16.08 -3.12 1.57
CA GLY A 68 -17.47 -3.39 1.95
C GLY A 68 -17.61 -4.52 2.98
N ALA A 69 -16.51 -5.02 3.52
CA ALA A 69 -16.53 -6.08 4.52
C ALA A 69 -17.09 -5.59 5.87
N LEU A 70 -16.88 -4.31 6.19
CA LEU A 70 -17.39 -3.69 7.41
C LEU A 70 -18.92 -3.50 7.35
N GLU A 71 -19.45 -3.02 6.25
CA GLU A 71 -20.89 -2.85 6.03
C GLU A 71 -21.68 -4.15 6.17
N ARG A 72 -21.05 -5.27 5.80
CA ARG A 72 -21.63 -6.62 5.94
C ARG A 72 -21.26 -7.29 7.24
N MET A 73 -20.49 -6.63 8.11
CA MET A 73 -19.87 -7.22 9.31
C MET A 73 -19.35 -8.62 9.07
N SER A 74 -18.53 -8.73 8.04
CA SER A 74 -17.92 -10.00 7.69
C SER A 74 -16.79 -10.35 8.67
N ILE A 75 -16.36 -11.61 8.61
CA ILE A 75 -15.17 -12.08 9.34
C ILE A 75 -13.92 -11.24 9.04
N MET A 76 -13.91 -10.54 7.91
CA MET A 76 -12.81 -9.66 7.47
C MET A 76 -13.12 -8.17 7.67
N ALA A 77 -14.07 -7.81 8.56
CA ALA A 77 -14.51 -6.44 8.78
C ALA A 77 -13.38 -5.49 9.22
N LEU A 78 -12.43 -5.94 10.06
CA LEU A 78 -11.25 -5.17 10.42
C LEU A 78 -10.30 -4.94 9.23
N GLY A 79 -10.43 -5.72 8.16
CA GLY A 79 -9.55 -5.63 7.01
C GLY A 79 -8.08 -5.88 7.36
N ILE A 80 -7.19 -5.25 6.61
CA ILE A 80 -5.74 -5.32 6.81
C ILE A 80 -5.20 -4.18 7.69
N MET A 81 -6.10 -3.31 8.20
CA MET A 81 -5.73 -2.10 8.96
C MET A 81 -4.89 -2.39 10.21
N PRO A 82 -5.17 -3.41 11.06
CA PRO A 82 -4.34 -3.74 12.21
C PRO A 82 -2.90 -4.03 11.83
N TYR A 83 -2.70 -4.73 10.71
CA TYR A 83 -1.37 -5.04 10.20
C TYR A 83 -0.63 -3.81 9.66
N ILE A 84 -1.33 -2.92 8.95
CA ILE A 84 -0.72 -1.67 8.47
C ILE A 84 -0.26 -0.83 9.66
N SER A 85 -1.11 -0.65 10.66
CA SER A 85 -0.77 0.10 11.88
C SER A 85 0.42 -0.52 12.62
N ALA A 86 0.44 -1.86 12.77
CA ALA A 86 1.56 -2.58 13.37
C ALA A 86 2.86 -2.39 12.58
N SER A 87 2.78 -2.46 11.24
CA SER A 87 3.92 -2.26 10.36
C SER A 87 4.50 -0.85 10.47
N ILE A 88 3.64 0.18 10.54
CA ILE A 88 4.06 1.57 10.75
C ILE A 88 4.77 1.72 12.08
N ILE A 89 4.16 1.24 13.17
CA ILE A 89 4.73 1.32 14.50
C ILE A 89 6.10 0.64 14.54
N MET A 90 6.22 -0.55 13.96
CA MET A 90 7.49 -1.27 13.91
C MET A 90 8.55 -0.57 13.06
N GLN A 91 8.17 0.06 11.95
CA GLN A 91 9.09 0.85 11.12
C GLN A 91 9.58 2.11 11.86
N LEU A 92 8.69 2.81 12.58
CA LEU A 92 9.07 3.93 13.44
C LEU A 92 10.00 3.46 14.57
N MET A 93 9.67 2.35 15.21
CA MET A 93 10.49 1.77 16.28
C MET A 93 11.87 1.33 15.79
N THR A 94 12.01 0.85 14.55
CA THR A 94 13.32 0.52 13.97
C THR A 94 14.20 1.76 13.73
N ALA A 95 13.60 2.93 13.57
CA ALA A 95 14.33 4.19 13.43
C ALA A 95 14.74 4.79 14.79
N VAL A 96 13.99 4.52 15.86
CA VAL A 96 14.20 5.11 17.19
C VAL A 96 15.01 4.19 18.10
N SER A 97 14.80 2.87 18.00
CA SER A 97 15.45 1.89 18.89
C SER A 97 16.77 1.37 18.29
N PRO A 98 17.92 1.59 18.98
CA PRO A 98 19.22 1.09 18.50
C PRO A 98 19.27 -0.44 18.35
N HIS A 99 18.53 -1.17 19.18
CA HIS A 99 18.46 -2.63 19.14
C HIS A 99 17.77 -3.12 17.83
N LEU A 100 16.65 -2.50 17.47
CA LEU A 100 15.95 -2.85 16.23
C LEU A 100 16.70 -2.39 14.98
N GLU A 101 17.43 -1.28 15.06
CA GLU A 101 18.31 -0.83 13.99
C GLU A 101 19.46 -1.84 13.75
N GLN A 102 20.06 -2.38 14.81
CA GLN A 102 21.07 -3.44 14.69
C GLN A 102 20.49 -4.70 14.07
N LEU A 103 19.31 -5.16 14.51
CA LEU A 103 18.60 -6.29 13.90
C LEU A 103 18.36 -6.07 12.41
N LYS A 104 18.00 -4.85 11.99
CA LYS A 104 17.82 -4.52 10.56
C LYS A 104 19.13 -4.67 9.78
N LYS A 105 20.28 -4.36 10.39
CA LYS A 105 21.62 -4.50 9.79
C LYS A 105 22.13 -5.94 9.73
N GLU A 106 21.60 -6.86 10.55
CA GLU A 106 21.93 -8.29 10.52
C GLU A 106 21.48 -9.04 9.25
N GLY A 107 20.78 -8.35 8.33
CA GLY A 107 20.34 -8.91 7.06
C GLY A 107 19.03 -9.72 7.18
N GLU A 108 18.95 -10.89 6.49
CA GLU A 108 17.69 -11.65 6.42
C GLU A 108 17.22 -12.18 7.78
N GLY A 109 18.14 -12.60 8.66
CA GLY A 109 17.79 -13.09 9.99
C GLY A 109 17.10 -12.04 10.86
N GLY A 110 17.64 -10.83 10.86
CA GLY A 110 17.07 -9.71 11.59
C GLY A 110 15.72 -9.24 11.00
N ARG A 111 15.61 -9.22 9.67
CA ARG A 111 14.32 -8.88 9.01
C ARG A 111 13.21 -9.87 9.36
N ARG A 112 13.52 -11.16 9.47
CA ARG A 112 12.54 -12.19 9.90
C ARG A 112 12.07 -11.95 11.34
N LYS A 113 12.96 -11.57 12.26
CA LYS A 113 12.58 -11.22 13.64
C LYS A 113 11.69 -9.97 13.70
N ILE A 114 12.02 -8.92 12.94
CA ILE A 114 11.20 -7.72 12.85
C ILE A 114 9.80 -8.05 12.32
N SER A 115 9.71 -8.91 11.28
CA SER A 115 8.43 -9.40 10.76
C SER A 115 7.63 -10.17 11.81
N GLN A 116 8.28 -11.00 12.65
CA GLN A 116 7.60 -11.69 13.76
C GLN A 116 7.04 -10.71 14.78
N TYR A 117 7.80 -9.68 15.17
CA TYR A 117 7.30 -8.64 16.08
C TYR A 117 6.12 -7.87 15.49
N THR A 118 6.16 -7.58 14.18
CA THR A 118 5.02 -6.98 13.47
C THR A 118 3.78 -7.85 13.55
N ARG A 119 3.91 -9.17 13.37
CA ARG A 119 2.77 -10.13 13.48
C ARG A 119 2.19 -10.14 14.88
N TYR A 120 3.02 -10.20 15.94
CA TYR A 120 2.55 -10.15 17.33
C TYR A 120 1.82 -8.85 17.62
N LEU A 121 2.39 -7.72 17.20
CA LEU A 121 1.75 -6.42 17.38
C LEU A 121 0.43 -6.33 16.61
N THR A 122 0.34 -6.92 15.43
CA THR A 122 -0.91 -7.02 14.65
C THR A 122 -2.00 -7.74 15.42
N VAL A 123 -1.68 -8.86 16.09
CA VAL A 123 -2.65 -9.61 16.90
C VAL A 123 -3.15 -8.74 18.06
N VAL A 124 -2.24 -8.05 18.76
CA VAL A 124 -2.62 -7.16 19.87
C VAL A 124 -3.52 -6.02 19.40
N LEU A 125 -3.16 -5.35 18.29
CA LEU A 125 -3.98 -4.28 17.73
C LEU A 125 -5.32 -4.77 17.22
N ALA A 126 -5.36 -5.93 16.57
CA ALA A 126 -6.60 -6.55 16.12
C ALA A 126 -7.53 -6.91 17.30
N LEU A 127 -6.95 -7.33 18.42
CA LEU A 127 -7.70 -7.63 19.64
C LEU A 127 -8.32 -6.36 20.24
N VAL A 128 -7.54 -5.28 20.34
CA VAL A 128 -8.03 -3.98 20.83
C VAL A 128 -9.13 -3.43 19.92
N GLN A 129 -8.90 -3.42 18.59
CA GLN A 129 -9.89 -2.93 17.62
C GLN A 129 -11.15 -3.81 17.57
N GLY A 130 -10.99 -5.14 17.59
CA GLY A 130 -12.09 -6.08 17.58
C GLY A 130 -12.96 -5.97 18.84
N THR A 131 -12.34 -5.75 20.00
CA THR A 131 -13.07 -5.51 21.25
C THR A 131 -13.82 -4.20 21.18
N GLY A 132 -13.17 -3.09 20.78
CA GLY A 132 -13.81 -1.79 20.63
C GLY A 132 -15.01 -1.84 19.67
N MET A 133 -14.84 -2.50 18.52
CA MET A 133 -15.89 -2.67 17.52
C MET A 133 -17.06 -3.50 18.04
N SER A 134 -16.78 -4.62 18.73
CA SER A 134 -17.84 -5.47 19.29
C SER A 134 -18.66 -4.74 20.35
N VAL A 135 -18.02 -3.97 21.23
CA VAL A 135 -18.69 -3.15 22.25
C VAL A 135 -19.49 -2.01 21.60
N GLY A 136 -18.90 -1.31 20.64
CA GLY A 136 -19.58 -0.22 19.93
C GLY A 136 -20.83 -0.67 19.20
N LEU A 137 -20.82 -1.83 18.56
CA LEU A 137 -21.95 -2.41 17.85
C LEU A 137 -23.05 -2.90 18.81
N ALA A 138 -22.67 -3.49 19.94
CA ALA A 138 -23.63 -3.90 20.96
C ALA A 138 -24.34 -2.70 21.57
N ASN A 139 -23.63 -1.60 21.86
CA ASN A 139 -24.20 -0.36 22.39
C ASN A 139 -25.17 0.33 21.40
N GLN A 140 -24.98 0.13 20.09
CA GLN A 140 -25.89 0.63 19.05
C GLN A 140 -27.09 -0.29 18.78
N GLY A 141 -27.23 -1.39 19.53
CA GLY A 141 -28.35 -2.32 19.42
C GLY A 141 -28.31 -3.22 18.19
N ILE A 142 -27.15 -3.34 17.51
CA ILE A 142 -26.99 -4.15 16.29
C ILE A 142 -26.83 -5.63 16.62
N ALA A 143 -26.39 -5.95 17.84
CA ALA A 143 -26.32 -7.32 18.32
C ALA A 143 -27.70 -7.82 18.76
N TYR A 144 -28.09 -9.05 18.38
CA TYR A 144 -29.32 -9.67 18.86
C TYR A 144 -29.33 -9.88 20.37
N THR A 145 -28.17 -10.26 20.93
CA THR A 145 -27.96 -10.41 22.38
C THR A 145 -26.58 -9.88 22.72
N ALA A 146 -26.50 -9.01 23.74
CA ALA A 146 -25.22 -8.43 24.19
C ALA A 146 -24.61 -9.30 25.31
N ASP A 147 -24.54 -10.61 25.10
CA ASP A 147 -24.02 -11.58 26.06
C ASP A 147 -22.53 -11.83 25.89
N PHE A 148 -21.88 -12.38 26.92
CA PHE A 148 -20.47 -12.77 26.87
C PHE A 148 -20.13 -13.67 25.67
N SER A 149 -21.06 -14.56 25.29
CA SER A 149 -20.92 -15.44 24.12
C SER A 149 -20.79 -14.64 22.82
N PHE A 150 -21.59 -13.57 22.65
CA PHE A 150 -21.50 -12.68 21.50
C PHE A 150 -20.14 -11.98 21.43
N TYR A 151 -19.72 -11.34 22.54
CA TYR A 151 -18.44 -10.62 22.56
C TYR A 151 -17.27 -11.54 22.25
N PHE A 152 -17.23 -12.71 22.89
CA PHE A 152 -16.17 -13.68 22.65
C PHE A 152 -16.14 -14.14 21.19
N THR A 153 -17.27 -14.52 20.63
CA THR A 153 -17.37 -14.98 19.24
C THR A 153 -17.00 -13.87 18.25
N ALA A 154 -17.48 -12.64 18.44
CA ALA A 154 -17.21 -11.52 17.57
C ALA A 154 -15.70 -11.15 17.59
N ILE A 155 -15.11 -11.03 18.79
CA ILE A 155 -13.68 -10.68 18.95
C ILE A 155 -12.80 -11.74 18.30
N VAL A 156 -13.03 -13.03 18.62
CA VAL A 156 -12.23 -14.13 18.03
C VAL A 156 -12.37 -14.16 16.51
N THR A 157 -13.56 -13.92 15.99
CA THR A 157 -13.82 -13.90 14.55
C THR A 157 -13.08 -12.75 13.87
N PHE A 158 -13.17 -11.53 14.40
CA PHE A 158 -12.48 -10.37 13.84
C PHE A 158 -10.94 -10.50 13.89
N VAL A 159 -10.40 -11.00 15.00
CA VAL A 159 -8.96 -11.24 15.15
C VAL A 159 -8.50 -12.30 14.16
N THR A 160 -9.24 -13.40 14.04
CA THR A 160 -8.92 -14.49 13.09
C THR A 160 -8.94 -13.97 11.65
N GLY A 161 -9.94 -13.17 11.28
CA GLY A 161 -10.04 -12.56 9.95
C GLY A 161 -8.86 -11.63 9.64
N ALA A 162 -8.47 -10.78 10.58
CA ALA A 162 -7.32 -9.87 10.42
C ALA A 162 -5.99 -10.64 10.28
N VAL A 163 -5.78 -11.67 11.11
CA VAL A 163 -4.59 -12.53 11.04
C VAL A 163 -4.55 -13.34 9.74
N PHE A 164 -5.70 -13.82 9.30
CA PHE A 164 -5.81 -14.51 8.01
C PHE A 164 -5.45 -13.60 6.83
N LEU A 165 -5.95 -12.34 6.83
CA LEU A 165 -5.60 -11.37 5.79
C LEU A 165 -4.12 -11.00 5.80
N MET A 166 -3.53 -10.85 6.98
CA MET A 166 -2.10 -10.64 7.12
C MET A 166 -1.31 -11.79 6.48
N TRP A 167 -1.65 -13.05 6.84
CA TRP A 167 -1.02 -14.23 6.27
C TRP A 167 -1.23 -14.32 4.75
N LEU A 168 -2.44 -14.02 4.27
CA LEU A 168 -2.75 -14.02 2.84
C LEU A 168 -1.91 -12.99 2.08
N GLY A 169 -1.77 -11.77 2.61
CA GLY A 169 -0.92 -10.72 2.05
C GLY A 169 0.55 -11.12 1.96
N GLU A 170 1.07 -11.78 2.99
CA GLU A 170 2.42 -12.33 2.99
C GLU A 170 2.60 -13.44 1.93
N GLN A 171 1.62 -14.36 1.82
CA GLN A 171 1.65 -15.41 0.79
C GLN A 171 1.61 -14.85 -0.63
N ILE A 172 0.83 -13.79 -0.88
CA ILE A 172 0.80 -13.10 -2.17
C ILE A 172 2.19 -12.50 -2.46
N THR A 173 2.83 -11.89 -1.47
CA THR A 173 4.15 -11.27 -1.63
C THR A 173 5.24 -12.32 -1.89
N GLU A 174 5.19 -13.48 -1.23
CA GLU A 174 6.20 -14.54 -1.38
C GLU A 174 6.03 -15.36 -2.67
N LYS A 175 4.79 -15.74 -2.99
CA LYS A 175 4.48 -16.71 -4.08
C LYS A 175 3.89 -16.04 -5.32
N GLY A 176 3.37 -14.84 -5.17
CA GLY A 176 2.75 -14.09 -6.25
C GLY A 176 3.68 -13.10 -6.94
N ILE A 177 3.11 -12.02 -7.41
CA ILE A 177 3.79 -10.86 -8.00
C ILE A 177 3.24 -9.62 -7.29
N GLY A 178 4.11 -8.70 -6.95
CA GLY A 178 3.72 -7.46 -6.31
C GLY A 178 3.74 -7.52 -4.79
N ASN A 179 3.38 -6.39 -4.18
CA ASN A 179 3.18 -6.30 -2.74
C ASN A 179 1.76 -6.80 -2.40
N GLY A 180 1.65 -7.95 -1.73
CA GLY A 180 0.37 -8.59 -1.44
C GLY A 180 -0.57 -7.71 -0.60
N ILE A 181 -0.02 -6.92 0.32
CA ILE A 181 -0.80 -6.01 1.16
C ILE A 181 -1.45 -4.92 0.30
N SER A 182 -0.66 -4.29 -0.56
CA SER A 182 -1.15 -3.26 -1.49
C SER A 182 -2.20 -3.83 -2.46
N LEU A 183 -2.02 -5.07 -2.92
CA LEU A 183 -2.99 -5.75 -3.79
C LEU A 183 -4.31 -6.08 -3.07
N LEU A 184 -4.28 -6.44 -1.79
CA LEU A 184 -5.50 -6.66 -1.00
C LEU A 184 -6.26 -5.36 -0.78
N ILE A 185 -5.57 -4.26 -0.45
CA ILE A 185 -6.18 -2.92 -0.32
C ILE A 185 -6.79 -2.50 -1.66
N PHE A 186 -6.03 -2.64 -2.75
CA PHE A 186 -6.49 -2.37 -4.11
C PHE A 186 -7.76 -3.15 -4.45
N SER A 187 -7.78 -4.46 -4.17
CA SER A 187 -8.95 -5.31 -4.42
C SER A 187 -10.18 -4.86 -3.61
N GLY A 188 -9.99 -4.41 -2.37
CA GLY A 188 -11.04 -3.82 -1.56
C GLY A 188 -11.62 -2.55 -2.20
N ILE A 189 -10.76 -1.61 -2.56
CA ILE A 189 -11.18 -0.35 -3.17
C ILE A 189 -11.90 -0.56 -4.50
N VAL A 190 -11.33 -1.37 -5.40
CA VAL A 190 -11.90 -1.65 -6.72
C VAL A 190 -13.27 -2.33 -6.62
N ALA A 191 -13.47 -3.15 -5.61
CA ALA A 191 -14.76 -3.81 -5.40
C ALA A 191 -15.89 -2.85 -4.99
N GLY A 192 -15.56 -1.69 -4.40
CA GLY A 192 -16.52 -0.62 -4.10
C GLY A 192 -16.86 0.29 -5.29
N LEU A 193 -16.03 0.26 -6.37
CA LEU A 193 -16.21 1.14 -7.52
C LEU A 193 -17.57 1.02 -8.23
N PRO A 194 -18.09 -0.19 -8.54
CA PRO A 194 -19.36 -0.32 -9.23
C PRO A 194 -20.52 0.27 -8.45
N SER A 195 -20.57 0.06 -7.12
CA SER A 195 -21.62 0.62 -6.27
C SER A 195 -21.53 2.15 -6.17
N ALA A 196 -20.33 2.68 -6.09
CA ALA A 196 -20.08 4.12 -6.06
C ALA A 196 -20.51 4.81 -7.37
N VAL A 197 -20.20 4.20 -8.51
CA VAL A 197 -20.66 4.69 -9.83
C VAL A 197 -22.18 4.61 -9.93
N GLY A 198 -22.80 3.51 -9.46
CA GLY A 198 -24.25 3.35 -9.42
C GLY A 198 -24.94 4.46 -8.61
N GLN A 199 -24.45 4.76 -7.42
CA GLN A 199 -24.95 5.86 -6.57
C GLN A 199 -24.82 7.22 -7.25
N ALA A 200 -23.71 7.49 -7.96
CA ALA A 200 -23.54 8.73 -8.71
C ALA A 200 -24.59 8.89 -9.82
N PHE A 201 -24.93 7.79 -10.52
CA PHE A 201 -26.00 7.80 -11.52
C PHE A 201 -27.40 7.99 -10.93
N GLU A 202 -27.69 7.37 -9.78
CA GLU A 202 -28.98 7.55 -9.08
C GLU A 202 -29.19 8.99 -8.62
N LEU A 203 -28.15 9.64 -8.11
CA LEU A 203 -28.21 11.04 -7.71
C LEU A 203 -28.41 11.96 -8.91
N ALA A 204 -27.73 11.71 -10.01
CA ALA A 204 -27.91 12.47 -11.24
C ALA A 204 -29.34 12.32 -11.79
N ARG A 205 -30.05 11.22 -11.48
CA ARG A 205 -31.43 10.95 -11.92
C ARG A 205 -32.49 11.54 -10.99
N ASN A 206 -32.25 11.54 -9.68
CA ASN A 206 -33.29 11.84 -8.69
C ASN A 206 -33.31 13.31 -8.22
N GLU A 207 -32.20 14.02 -8.30
CA GLU A 207 -32.12 15.43 -7.90
C GLU A 207 -32.02 16.31 -9.13
N GLY A 208 -33.06 17.07 -9.43
CA GLY A 208 -33.14 17.97 -10.59
C GLY A 208 -32.05 19.07 -10.68
N ALA A 209 -31.23 19.25 -9.64
CA ALA A 209 -30.06 20.12 -9.62
C ALA A 209 -28.78 19.44 -10.12
N TRP A 210 -28.73 18.10 -10.08
CA TRP A 210 -27.62 17.28 -10.58
C TRP A 210 -27.93 16.77 -11.99
N ASN A 211 -27.88 17.66 -12.95
CA ASN A 211 -27.95 17.30 -14.37
C ASN A 211 -26.73 16.47 -14.80
N VAL A 212 -26.82 15.87 -15.97
CA VAL A 212 -25.72 15.11 -16.63
C VAL A 212 -24.39 15.88 -16.66
N LEU A 213 -24.41 17.20 -16.59
CA LEU A 213 -23.22 18.06 -16.72
C LEU A 213 -22.24 17.92 -15.52
N PRO A 214 -22.65 17.98 -14.24
CA PRO A 214 -21.74 17.71 -13.11
C PRO A 214 -21.19 16.28 -13.08
N LEU A 215 -21.99 15.28 -13.47
CA LEU A 215 -21.52 13.90 -13.59
C LEU A 215 -20.44 13.75 -14.66
N LEU A 216 -20.61 14.40 -15.80
CA LEU A 216 -19.63 14.42 -16.88
C LEU A 216 -18.37 15.18 -16.46
N ALA A 217 -18.51 16.31 -15.77
CA ALA A 217 -17.38 17.05 -15.22
C ALA A 217 -16.58 16.21 -14.22
N LEU A 218 -17.26 15.45 -13.34
CA LEU A 218 -16.62 14.53 -12.39
C LEU A 218 -15.86 13.41 -13.11
N ALA A 219 -16.44 12.82 -14.16
CA ALA A 219 -15.80 11.79 -14.96
C ALA A 219 -14.54 12.33 -15.67
N VAL A 220 -14.62 13.50 -16.28
CA VAL A 220 -13.47 14.16 -16.92
C VAL A 220 -12.39 14.47 -15.90
N LEU A 221 -12.77 14.99 -14.72
CA LEU A 221 -11.83 15.28 -13.64
C LEU A 221 -11.14 13.99 -13.13
N GLY A 222 -11.89 12.90 -12.97
CA GLY A 222 -11.33 11.60 -12.60
C GLY A 222 -10.29 11.10 -13.60
N VAL A 223 -10.61 11.13 -14.88
CA VAL A 223 -9.67 10.74 -15.95
C VAL A 223 -8.44 11.66 -15.98
N ALA A 224 -8.64 12.98 -15.84
CA ALA A 224 -7.55 13.94 -15.79
C ALA A 224 -6.62 13.68 -14.58
N THR A 225 -7.21 13.38 -13.42
CA THR A 225 -6.44 13.04 -12.20
C THR A 225 -5.65 11.75 -12.39
N VAL A 226 -6.24 10.70 -12.95
CA VAL A 226 -5.53 9.45 -13.27
C VAL A 226 -4.38 9.72 -14.23
N ALA A 227 -4.60 10.47 -15.30
CA ALA A 227 -3.55 10.83 -16.25
C ALA A 227 -2.41 11.62 -15.60
N PHE A 228 -2.75 12.57 -14.71
CA PHE A 228 -1.77 13.36 -13.96
C PHE A 228 -0.95 12.49 -13.00
N VAL A 229 -1.59 11.59 -12.26
CA VAL A 229 -0.92 10.63 -11.37
C VAL A 229 0.04 9.75 -12.14
N VAL A 230 -0.41 9.15 -13.26
CA VAL A 230 0.44 8.31 -14.12
C VAL A 230 1.63 9.09 -14.67
N PHE A 231 1.42 10.34 -15.07
CA PHE A 231 2.49 11.20 -15.59
C PHE A 231 3.58 11.46 -14.55
N ILE A 232 3.21 11.80 -13.31
CA ILE A 232 4.18 12.07 -12.24
C ILE A 232 4.86 10.78 -11.75
N GLU A 233 4.12 9.68 -11.58
CA GLU A 233 4.68 8.41 -11.12
C GLU A 233 5.68 7.79 -12.12
N ARG A 234 5.52 8.06 -13.42
CA ARG A 234 6.50 7.69 -14.44
C ARG A 234 7.71 8.63 -14.50
N GLY A 235 7.60 9.79 -13.88
CA GLY A 235 8.65 10.80 -13.86
C GLY A 235 9.92 10.28 -13.16
N GLN A 236 11.07 10.43 -13.86
CA GLN A 236 12.38 10.03 -13.33
C GLN A 236 13.42 11.12 -13.56
N ARG A 237 14.18 11.44 -12.51
CA ARG A 237 15.39 12.23 -12.64
C ARG A 237 16.54 11.29 -12.99
N ARG A 238 17.07 11.37 -14.20
CA ARG A 238 18.24 10.58 -14.64
C ARG A 238 19.50 11.34 -14.33
N ILE A 239 20.35 10.79 -13.45
CA ILE A 239 21.67 11.34 -13.15
C ILE A 239 22.70 10.55 -13.97
N THR A 240 23.47 11.23 -14.79
CA THR A 240 24.49 10.60 -15.63
C THR A 240 25.62 10.05 -14.76
N VAL A 241 25.97 8.80 -14.99
CA VAL A 241 27.06 8.10 -14.30
C VAL A 241 28.03 7.59 -15.37
N ASN A 242 29.32 7.94 -15.27
CA ASN A 242 30.34 7.53 -16.20
C ASN A 242 31.20 6.43 -15.59
N TYR A 243 31.43 5.39 -16.38
CA TYR A 243 32.39 4.35 -16.07
C TYR A 243 33.71 4.65 -16.80
N PRO A 244 34.88 4.63 -16.12
CA PRO A 244 36.17 4.87 -16.76
C PRO A 244 36.49 3.75 -17.75
N ARG A 245 37.33 4.09 -18.73
CA ARG A 245 37.86 3.09 -19.63
C ARG A 245 38.71 2.09 -18.85
N ARG A 246 38.49 0.81 -19.08
CA ARG A 246 39.28 -0.28 -18.47
C ARG A 246 40.11 -0.97 -19.54
N GLN A 247 41.37 -1.14 -19.26
CA GLN A 247 42.24 -1.98 -20.06
C GLN A 247 42.36 -3.34 -19.37
N VAL A 248 42.00 -4.40 -20.08
CA VAL A 248 42.15 -5.78 -19.62
C VAL A 248 43.03 -6.48 -20.64
N GLY A 249 44.32 -6.67 -20.29
CA GLY A 249 45.33 -7.14 -21.22
C GLY A 249 45.58 -6.15 -22.40
N ASN A 250 45.55 -6.64 -23.62
CA ASN A 250 45.73 -5.83 -24.84
C ASN A 250 44.40 -5.20 -25.37
N LYS A 251 43.28 -5.44 -24.72
CA LYS A 251 41.99 -4.90 -25.18
C LYS A 251 41.55 -3.71 -24.33
N MET A 252 41.31 -2.59 -24.97
CA MET A 252 40.73 -1.38 -24.39
C MET A 252 39.22 -1.45 -24.49
N TYR A 253 38.53 -1.46 -23.35
CA TYR A 253 37.05 -1.30 -23.30
C TYR A 253 36.72 0.19 -23.20
N ALA A 254 35.92 0.67 -24.12
CA ALA A 254 35.43 2.05 -24.11
C ALA A 254 34.64 2.35 -22.83
N GLY A 255 34.83 3.53 -22.26
CA GLY A 255 34.02 3.98 -21.14
C GLY A 255 32.56 4.02 -21.55
N GLN A 256 31.67 3.46 -20.71
CA GLN A 256 30.24 3.50 -20.91
C GLN A 256 29.60 4.56 -19.99
N SER A 257 28.71 5.35 -20.52
CA SER A 257 27.85 6.21 -19.73
C SER A 257 26.54 5.49 -19.44
N SER A 258 26.13 5.48 -18.18
CA SER A 258 24.85 4.94 -17.71
C SER A 258 24.10 6.02 -16.95
N TYR A 259 22.89 5.72 -16.52
CA TYR A 259 22.09 6.65 -15.75
C TYR A 259 21.65 6.01 -14.42
N LEU A 260 21.71 6.79 -13.35
CA LEU A 260 21.07 6.47 -12.09
C LEU A 260 19.65 7.06 -12.12
N PRO A 261 18.59 6.23 -12.29
CA PRO A 261 17.22 6.73 -12.32
C PRO A 261 16.73 6.94 -10.90
N LEU A 262 16.34 8.17 -10.56
CA LEU A 262 15.65 8.50 -9.31
C LEU A 262 14.20 8.85 -9.65
N LYS A 263 13.23 8.09 -9.12
CA LYS A 263 11.81 8.41 -9.30
C LYS A 263 11.48 9.74 -8.64
N VAL A 264 10.56 10.51 -9.21
CA VAL A 264 10.05 11.76 -8.59
C VAL A 264 9.34 11.43 -7.26
N ASN A 265 8.55 10.37 -7.26
CA ASN A 265 7.95 9.82 -6.05
C ASN A 265 8.67 8.52 -5.66
N MET A 266 9.68 8.62 -4.79
CA MET A 266 10.41 7.44 -4.28
C MET A 266 9.62 6.69 -3.21
N ALA A 267 8.77 7.38 -2.49
CA ALA A 267 7.98 6.80 -1.40
C ALA A 267 6.75 6.02 -1.90
N GLY A 268 6.33 6.22 -3.16
CA GLY A 268 5.13 5.61 -3.71
C GLY A 268 3.86 6.05 -2.97
N VAL A 269 2.91 5.15 -2.83
CA VAL A 269 1.62 5.40 -2.16
C VAL A 269 1.67 5.13 -0.65
N ILE A 270 2.72 4.50 -0.15
CA ILE A 270 2.84 4.05 1.25
C ILE A 270 2.63 5.19 2.26
N PRO A 271 3.18 6.42 2.07
CA PRO A 271 2.93 7.53 2.99
C PRO A 271 1.46 7.92 3.13
N ALA A 272 0.70 7.88 2.04
CA ALA A 272 -0.73 8.18 2.08
C ALA A 272 -1.52 7.10 2.83
N ILE A 273 -1.15 5.82 2.66
CA ILE A 273 -1.73 4.70 3.43
C ILE A 273 -1.40 4.84 4.92
N PHE A 274 -0.16 5.23 5.25
CA PHE A 274 0.28 5.41 6.62
C PHE A 274 -0.45 6.58 7.29
N ALA A 275 -0.55 7.72 6.61
CA ALA A 275 -1.27 8.89 7.11
C ALA A 275 -2.74 8.57 7.37
N SER A 276 -3.43 7.91 6.44
CA SER A 276 -4.81 7.48 6.64
C SER A 276 -4.95 6.49 7.80
N SER A 277 -4.08 5.50 7.90
CA SER A 277 -4.16 4.49 8.96
C SER A 277 -3.94 5.07 10.36
N ILE A 278 -2.97 5.99 10.51
CA ILE A 278 -2.67 6.60 11.81
C ILE A 278 -3.75 7.56 12.29
N LEU A 279 -4.48 8.18 11.35
CA LEU A 279 -5.62 9.04 11.70
C LEU A 279 -6.90 8.24 11.94
N LEU A 280 -7.13 7.18 11.15
CA LEU A 280 -8.30 6.32 11.29
C LEU A 280 -8.28 5.51 12.58
N PHE A 281 -7.12 5.09 13.07
CA PHE A 281 -7.03 4.25 14.26
C PHE A 281 -7.59 4.94 15.54
N PRO A 282 -7.13 6.13 15.97
CA PRO A 282 -7.72 6.81 17.13
C PRO A 282 -9.16 7.25 16.89
N ALA A 283 -9.46 7.67 15.66
CA ALA A 283 -10.78 8.13 15.30
C ALA A 283 -11.84 6.99 15.37
N SER A 284 -11.49 5.78 14.93
CA SER A 284 -12.35 4.60 15.05
C SER A 284 -12.55 4.17 16.50
N LEU A 285 -11.48 4.17 17.31
CA LEU A 285 -11.59 3.86 18.74
C LEU A 285 -12.50 4.85 19.45
N GLY A 286 -12.38 6.16 19.17
CA GLY A 286 -13.24 7.18 19.75
C GLY A 286 -14.71 7.02 19.39
N GLN A 287 -15.01 6.56 18.18
CA GLN A 287 -16.37 6.32 17.74
C GLN A 287 -16.99 5.05 18.36
N TRP A 288 -16.20 4.00 18.57
CA TRP A 288 -16.69 2.73 19.13
C TRP A 288 -16.80 2.75 20.66
N VAL A 289 -15.87 3.40 21.36
CA VAL A 289 -15.80 3.42 22.83
C VAL A 289 -16.41 4.68 23.40
N GLY A 290 -16.55 5.75 22.64
CA GLY A 290 -16.96 7.08 23.11
C GLY A 290 -18.42 7.21 23.54
N SER A 291 -19.24 6.14 23.44
CA SER A 291 -20.63 6.11 23.91
C SER A 291 -20.80 5.84 25.41
N GLY A 292 -19.69 5.67 26.14
CA GLY A 292 -19.69 5.48 27.61
C GLY A 292 -19.62 6.80 28.37
N ASP A 293 -20.26 6.84 29.56
CA ASP A 293 -20.22 7.99 30.47
C ASP A 293 -18.77 8.39 30.80
N GLY A 294 -18.41 9.67 30.58
CA GLY A 294 -17.10 10.23 30.86
C GLY A 294 -16.10 10.23 29.70
N LEU A 295 -16.43 9.69 28.53
CA LEU A 295 -15.56 9.64 27.35
C LEU A 295 -15.98 10.61 26.22
N GLU A 296 -16.82 11.60 26.55
CA GLU A 296 -17.30 12.60 25.57
C GLU A 296 -16.18 13.36 24.85
N TRP A 297 -15.04 13.59 25.53
CA TRP A 297 -13.88 14.24 24.92
C TRP A 297 -13.31 13.41 23.76
N LEU A 298 -13.33 12.06 23.89
CA LEU A 298 -12.83 11.15 22.86
C LEU A 298 -13.77 11.16 21.63
N GLN A 299 -15.08 11.24 21.88
CA GLN A 299 -16.08 11.38 20.80
C GLN A 299 -15.92 12.73 20.07
N ARG A 300 -15.73 13.83 20.79
CA ARG A 300 -15.47 15.15 20.18
C ARG A 300 -14.16 15.14 19.37
N ALA A 301 -13.12 14.52 19.88
CA ALA A 301 -11.85 14.36 19.17
C ALA A 301 -12.02 13.51 17.89
N SER A 302 -12.79 12.40 17.98
CA SER A 302 -13.12 11.56 16.83
C SER A 302 -13.89 12.32 15.76
N GLN A 303 -14.89 13.12 16.13
CA GLN A 303 -15.65 13.95 15.20
C GLN A 303 -14.75 15.02 14.53
N ALA A 304 -13.87 15.66 15.28
CA ALA A 304 -12.92 16.65 14.74
C ALA A 304 -11.90 16.04 13.76
N LEU A 305 -11.58 14.75 13.93
CA LEU A 305 -10.74 13.96 13.03
C LEU A 305 -11.51 13.37 11.84
N GLY A 306 -12.80 13.64 11.74
CA GLY A 306 -13.66 13.16 10.65
C GLY A 306 -13.27 13.76 9.29
N PRO A 307 -13.56 13.04 8.19
CA PRO A 307 -13.30 13.55 6.85
C PRO A 307 -14.08 14.83 6.57
N GLY A 308 -13.46 15.77 5.85
CA GLY A 308 -14.04 17.09 5.58
C GLY A 308 -13.85 18.14 6.68
N GLN A 309 -13.39 17.75 7.86
CA GLN A 309 -13.06 18.70 8.93
C GLN A 309 -11.73 19.40 8.66
N PRO A 310 -11.58 20.69 8.94
CA PRO A 310 -10.33 21.44 8.72
C PRO A 310 -9.13 20.83 9.45
N LEU A 311 -9.35 20.34 10.67
CA LEU A 311 -8.32 19.67 11.47
C LEU A 311 -7.84 18.38 10.82
N HIS A 312 -8.76 17.59 10.28
CA HIS A 312 -8.42 16.38 9.53
C HIS A 312 -7.56 16.70 8.31
N ILE A 313 -7.95 17.71 7.51
CA ILE A 313 -7.22 18.11 6.31
C ILE A 313 -5.79 18.54 6.65
N LEU A 314 -5.62 19.34 7.71
CA LEU A 314 -4.31 19.83 8.15
C LEU A 314 -3.44 18.68 8.67
N LEU A 315 -3.96 17.85 9.56
CA LEU A 315 -3.21 16.73 10.15
C LEU A 315 -2.88 15.68 9.11
N PHE A 316 -3.81 15.38 8.21
CA PHE A 316 -3.58 14.43 7.13
C PHE A 316 -2.48 14.92 6.18
N GLY A 317 -2.54 16.17 5.75
CA GLY A 317 -1.51 16.78 4.90
C GLY A 317 -0.13 16.78 5.57
N ALA A 318 -0.06 17.19 6.85
CA ALA A 318 1.17 17.15 7.62
C ALA A 318 1.71 15.72 7.79
N ALA A 319 0.85 14.75 8.07
CA ALA A 319 1.22 13.34 8.20
C ALA A 319 1.75 12.76 6.88
N VAL A 320 1.11 13.04 5.75
CA VAL A 320 1.57 12.61 4.43
C VAL A 320 2.97 13.15 4.15
N ILE A 321 3.20 14.46 4.36
CA ILE A 321 4.51 15.07 4.16
C ILE A 321 5.57 14.42 5.06
N PHE A 322 5.26 14.28 6.36
CA PHE A 322 6.15 13.62 7.31
C PHE A 322 6.52 12.21 6.88
N PHE A 323 5.52 11.39 6.54
CA PHE A 323 5.77 10.01 6.12
C PHE A 323 6.48 9.89 4.77
N CYS A 324 6.31 10.84 3.86
CA CYS A 324 7.09 10.88 2.61
C CYS A 324 8.59 11.02 2.89
N PHE A 325 8.98 11.97 3.74
CA PHE A 325 10.38 12.15 4.12
C PHE A 325 10.91 10.99 4.93
N PHE A 326 10.14 10.55 5.91
CA PHE A 326 10.50 9.43 6.79
C PHE A 326 10.73 8.13 5.98
N TYR A 327 9.79 7.77 5.12
CA TYR A 327 9.87 6.54 4.34
C TYR A 327 11.00 6.59 3.31
N THR A 328 11.19 7.73 2.66
CA THR A 328 12.30 7.91 1.72
C THR A 328 13.65 7.75 2.41
N ALA A 329 13.83 8.34 3.59
CA ALA A 329 15.05 8.19 4.38
C ALA A 329 15.27 6.74 4.87
N LEU A 330 14.20 5.99 5.13
CA LEU A 330 14.26 4.60 5.57
C LEU A 330 14.65 3.63 4.45
N VAL A 331 14.16 3.87 3.23
CA VAL A 331 14.33 2.97 2.07
C VAL A 331 15.60 3.27 1.28
N PHE A 332 15.98 4.52 1.20
CA PHE A 332 17.09 4.96 0.37
C PHE A 332 18.21 5.55 1.21
N ASN A 333 19.38 4.91 1.18
CA ASN A 333 20.60 5.41 1.83
C ASN A 333 21.55 5.99 0.78
N PRO A 334 21.73 7.32 0.72
CA PRO A 334 22.63 7.96 -0.25
C PRO A 334 24.09 7.52 -0.12
N LYS A 335 24.54 7.18 1.10
CA LYS A 335 25.92 6.73 1.36
C LYS A 335 26.17 5.37 0.71
N ASP A 336 25.26 4.40 0.88
CA ASP A 336 25.40 3.07 0.30
C ASP A 336 25.45 3.13 -1.23
N VAL A 337 24.66 4.01 -1.84
CA VAL A 337 24.67 4.24 -3.29
C VAL A 337 26.00 4.82 -3.74
N ALA A 338 26.51 5.82 -3.04
CA ALA A 338 27.80 6.44 -3.36
C ALA A 338 28.97 5.46 -3.20
N ASP A 339 28.95 4.62 -2.17
CA ASP A 339 29.96 3.60 -1.93
C ASP A 339 29.91 2.48 -2.99
N ASN A 340 28.71 2.07 -3.40
CA ASN A 340 28.55 1.10 -4.49
C ASN A 340 29.05 1.66 -5.83
N LEU A 341 28.76 2.93 -6.14
CA LEU A 341 29.33 3.61 -7.31
C LEU A 341 30.86 3.67 -7.24
N LYS A 342 31.42 4.02 -6.08
CA LYS A 342 32.85 4.06 -5.86
C LYS A 342 33.49 2.68 -6.04
N LYS A 343 32.91 1.62 -5.48
CA LYS A 343 33.36 0.23 -5.61
C LYS A 343 33.35 -0.26 -7.06
N SER A 344 32.34 0.13 -7.83
CA SER A 344 32.24 -0.20 -9.27
C SER A 344 33.14 0.69 -10.17
N GLY A 345 33.82 1.67 -9.59
CA GLY A 345 34.68 2.62 -10.33
C GLY A 345 33.89 3.66 -11.11
N ALA A 346 32.59 3.76 -10.87
CA ALA A 346 31.71 4.72 -11.51
C ALA A 346 31.76 6.08 -10.80
N PHE A 347 31.61 7.15 -11.54
CA PHE A 347 31.62 8.52 -10.99
C PHE A 347 30.61 9.42 -11.67
N LEU A 348 30.16 10.44 -10.95
CA LEU A 348 29.34 11.50 -11.51
C LEU A 348 30.25 12.57 -12.14
N PRO A 349 29.96 13.04 -13.36
CA PRO A 349 30.72 14.12 -13.97
C PRO A 349 30.78 15.36 -13.08
N GLY A 350 31.99 15.84 -12.79
CA GLY A 350 32.20 17.03 -11.98
C GLY A 350 32.10 16.85 -10.46
N ILE A 351 31.87 15.63 -9.96
CA ILE A 351 31.71 15.36 -8.52
C ILE A 351 32.72 14.28 -8.10
N ARG A 352 33.43 14.51 -6.99
CA ARG A 352 34.35 13.51 -6.46
C ARG A 352 33.61 12.27 -5.95
N PRO A 353 34.09 11.05 -6.31
CA PRO A 353 33.51 9.80 -5.79
C PRO A 353 33.57 9.73 -4.25
N GLY A 354 32.54 9.21 -3.62
CA GLY A 354 32.44 9.03 -2.18
C GLY A 354 31.49 10.03 -1.52
N GLU A 355 31.90 10.69 -0.44
CA GLU A 355 31.03 11.52 0.39
C GLU A 355 30.37 12.69 -0.36
N GLN A 356 31.08 13.33 -1.30
CA GLN A 356 30.51 14.41 -2.11
C GLN A 356 29.41 13.90 -3.04
N THR A 357 29.57 12.69 -3.59
CA THR A 357 28.52 12.02 -4.37
C THR A 357 27.31 11.73 -3.49
N ALA A 358 27.51 11.23 -2.26
CA ALA A 358 26.44 10.99 -1.31
C ALA A 358 25.65 12.27 -0.99
N ARG A 359 26.33 13.36 -0.69
CA ARG A 359 25.70 14.67 -0.41
C ARG A 359 24.92 15.23 -1.61
N TYR A 360 25.45 15.03 -2.82
CA TYR A 360 24.74 15.47 -4.04
C TYR A 360 23.46 14.66 -4.25
N VAL A 361 23.54 13.34 -4.15
CA VAL A 361 22.39 12.43 -4.28
C VAL A 361 21.35 12.74 -3.21
N ASP A 362 21.77 12.95 -1.96
CA ASP A 362 20.90 13.32 -0.85
C ASP A 362 20.14 14.63 -1.11
N LYS A 363 20.86 15.67 -1.59
CA LYS A 363 20.24 16.96 -1.95
C LYS A 363 19.21 16.82 -3.07
N VAL A 364 19.49 16.00 -4.09
CA VAL A 364 18.54 15.73 -5.18
C VAL A 364 17.34 14.97 -4.65
N MET A 365 17.56 13.94 -3.83
CA MET A 365 16.50 13.15 -3.21
C MET A 365 15.56 13.98 -2.35
N THR A 366 16.10 14.83 -1.47
CA THR A 366 15.30 15.70 -0.61
C THR A 366 14.38 16.61 -1.42
N ARG A 367 14.88 17.17 -2.53
CA ARG A 367 14.07 18.00 -3.44
C ARG A 367 12.97 17.19 -4.15
N LEU A 368 13.32 16.00 -4.65
CA LEU A 368 12.34 15.11 -5.29
C LEU A 368 11.27 14.66 -4.30
N THR A 369 11.67 14.31 -3.07
CA THR A 369 10.73 13.93 -2.00
C THR A 369 9.78 15.07 -1.66
N LEU A 370 10.26 16.33 -1.62
CA LEU A 370 9.39 17.48 -1.38
C LEU A 370 8.32 17.62 -2.48
N PHE A 371 8.71 17.53 -3.76
CA PHE A 371 7.77 17.57 -4.87
C PHE A 371 6.79 16.39 -4.84
N GLY A 372 7.29 15.18 -4.55
CA GLY A 372 6.48 13.98 -4.37
C GLY A 372 5.48 14.14 -3.22
N ALA A 373 5.91 14.66 -2.08
CA ALA A 373 5.04 14.89 -0.93
C ALA A 373 3.93 15.91 -1.22
N MET A 374 4.26 17.03 -1.86
CA MET A 374 3.27 18.02 -2.28
C MET A 374 2.26 17.43 -3.26
N TYR A 375 2.73 16.68 -4.24
CA TYR A 375 1.89 16.00 -5.21
C TYR A 375 0.93 15.01 -4.54
N ILE A 376 1.43 14.10 -3.69
CA ILE A 376 0.61 13.12 -2.99
C ILE A 376 -0.43 13.80 -2.11
N THR A 377 -0.03 14.84 -1.38
CA THR A 377 -0.93 15.63 -0.52
C THR A 377 -2.02 16.30 -1.35
N ALA A 378 -1.68 16.94 -2.45
CA ALA A 378 -2.65 17.60 -3.33
C ALA A 378 -3.67 16.62 -3.92
N VAL A 379 -3.21 15.48 -4.45
CA VAL A 379 -4.09 14.46 -5.02
C VAL A 379 -4.96 13.81 -3.95
N SER A 380 -4.41 13.54 -2.77
CA SER A 380 -5.16 12.90 -1.68
C SER A 380 -6.23 13.80 -1.07
N LEU A 381 -5.98 15.12 -0.99
CA LEU A 381 -6.92 16.10 -0.43
C LEU A 381 -7.93 16.62 -1.45
N MET A 382 -7.64 16.52 -2.75
CA MET A 382 -8.51 17.05 -3.81
C MET A 382 -9.99 16.63 -3.69
N PRO A 383 -10.34 15.36 -3.46
CA PRO A 383 -11.73 14.96 -3.33
C PRO A 383 -12.41 15.50 -2.07
N GLN A 384 -11.66 15.71 -0.99
CA GLN A 384 -12.23 16.34 0.22
C GLN A 384 -12.68 17.78 -0.06
N PHE A 385 -11.90 18.53 -0.85
CA PHE A 385 -12.30 19.85 -1.32
C PHE A 385 -13.53 19.79 -2.24
N LEU A 386 -13.63 18.77 -3.10
CA LEU A 386 -14.79 18.60 -3.98
C LEU A 386 -16.07 18.25 -3.20
N ILE A 387 -15.98 17.41 -2.16
CA ILE A 387 -17.09 17.10 -1.26
C ILE A 387 -17.59 18.38 -0.58
N VAL A 388 -16.68 19.19 -0.04
CA VAL A 388 -17.03 20.44 0.65
C VAL A 388 -17.57 21.50 -0.30
N ALA A 389 -17.02 21.63 -1.52
CA ALA A 389 -17.40 22.66 -2.47
C ALA A 389 -18.69 22.33 -3.26
N TRP A 390 -18.89 21.05 -3.60
CA TRP A 390 -19.96 20.62 -4.51
C TRP A 390 -20.97 19.68 -3.88
N ASN A 391 -20.85 19.37 -2.58
CA ASN A 391 -21.70 18.40 -1.85
C ASN A 391 -21.85 17.07 -2.58
N VAL A 392 -20.76 16.61 -3.23
CA VAL A 392 -20.75 15.35 -3.96
C VAL A 392 -20.83 14.21 -2.93
N PRO A 393 -21.87 13.37 -2.92
CA PRO A 393 -22.00 12.28 -1.96
C PRO A 393 -21.04 11.12 -2.26
N PHE A 394 -19.95 11.40 -3.00
CA PHE A 394 -19.12 10.43 -3.64
C PHE A 394 -17.84 10.25 -2.84
N PHE A 395 -17.74 9.13 -2.16
CA PHE A 395 -16.56 8.72 -1.39
C PHE A 395 -15.45 8.13 -2.26
N PHE A 396 -15.11 8.79 -3.37
CA PHE A 396 -13.89 8.49 -4.11
C PHE A 396 -12.74 9.30 -3.49
N GLY A 397 -12.29 8.87 -2.30
CA GLY A 397 -11.16 9.50 -1.64
C GLY A 397 -9.95 9.55 -2.56
N GLY A 398 -9.26 10.69 -2.65
CA GLY A 398 -8.05 10.83 -3.48
C GLY A 398 -6.97 9.81 -3.15
N THR A 399 -6.92 9.38 -1.89
CA THR A 399 -6.08 8.28 -1.45
C THR A 399 -6.45 6.96 -2.14
N ALA A 400 -7.73 6.65 -2.30
CA ALA A 400 -8.18 5.43 -2.97
C ALA A 400 -7.79 5.41 -4.44
N LEU A 401 -8.03 6.51 -5.15
CA LEU A 401 -7.66 6.66 -6.56
C LEU A 401 -6.14 6.56 -6.73
N LEU A 402 -5.38 7.22 -5.86
CA LEU A 402 -3.92 7.17 -5.87
C LEU A 402 -3.41 5.75 -5.62
N ILE A 403 -3.99 5.03 -4.64
CA ILE A 403 -3.65 3.63 -4.35
C ILE A 403 -3.93 2.76 -5.57
N VAL A 404 -5.11 2.88 -6.17
CA VAL A 404 -5.50 2.09 -7.35
C VAL A 404 -4.50 2.27 -8.49
N VAL A 405 -4.19 3.52 -8.85
CA VAL A 405 -3.28 3.81 -9.97
C VAL A 405 -1.86 3.34 -9.69
N VAL A 406 -1.31 3.67 -8.52
CA VAL A 406 0.10 3.35 -8.19
C VAL A 406 0.29 1.85 -8.03
N VAL A 407 -0.65 1.14 -7.39
CA VAL A 407 -0.55 -0.32 -7.24
C VAL A 407 -0.61 -1.04 -8.58
N ILE A 408 -1.49 -0.59 -9.50
CA ILE A 408 -1.52 -1.15 -10.87
C ILE A 408 -0.19 -0.89 -11.58
N MET A 409 0.36 0.33 -11.48
CA MET A 409 1.61 0.66 -12.13
C MET A 409 2.78 -0.16 -11.60
N ASP A 410 2.88 -0.33 -10.28
CA ASP A 410 3.92 -1.15 -9.66
C ASP A 410 3.76 -2.64 -10.02
N PHE A 411 2.52 -3.13 -10.06
CA PHE A 411 2.22 -4.49 -10.49
C PHE A 411 2.65 -4.72 -11.95
N MET A 412 2.26 -3.82 -12.85
CA MET A 412 2.65 -3.88 -14.26
C MET A 412 4.16 -3.80 -14.46
N ALA A 413 4.86 -2.94 -13.70
CA ALA A 413 6.32 -2.83 -13.75
C ALA A 413 7.00 -4.14 -13.32
N GLN A 414 6.48 -4.81 -12.29
CA GLN A 414 7.02 -6.10 -11.86
C GLN A 414 6.75 -7.21 -12.86
N VAL A 415 5.55 -7.27 -13.45
CA VAL A 415 5.22 -8.21 -14.53
C VAL A 415 6.17 -8.01 -15.73
N GLN A 416 6.41 -6.76 -16.13
CA GLN A 416 7.34 -6.44 -17.22
C GLN A 416 8.78 -6.85 -16.89
N SER A 417 9.23 -6.61 -15.66
CA SER A 417 10.56 -7.02 -15.21
C SER A 417 10.74 -8.54 -15.27
N HIS A 418 9.74 -9.31 -14.84
CA HIS A 418 9.76 -10.77 -14.97
C HIS A 418 9.80 -11.24 -16.42
N LEU A 419 9.00 -10.62 -17.30
CA LEU A 419 9.00 -10.94 -18.73
C LEU A 419 10.36 -10.67 -19.39
N MET A 420 10.96 -9.52 -19.11
CA MET A 420 12.29 -9.16 -19.65
C MET A 420 13.38 -10.09 -19.15
N SER A 421 13.40 -10.43 -17.87
CA SER A 421 14.38 -11.37 -17.30
C SER A 421 14.36 -12.72 -18.05
N HIS A 422 13.18 -13.25 -18.34
CA HIS A 422 13.05 -14.50 -19.10
C HIS A 422 13.45 -14.41 -20.58
N GLN A 423 13.19 -13.28 -21.23
CA GLN A 423 13.68 -13.05 -22.60
C GLN A 423 15.21 -13.06 -22.66
N TYR A 424 15.87 -12.39 -21.72
CA TYR A 424 17.34 -12.40 -21.62
C TYR A 424 17.89 -13.80 -21.36
N GLU A 425 17.28 -14.58 -20.48
CA GLU A 425 17.71 -15.96 -20.20
C GLU A 425 17.59 -16.88 -21.42
N SER A 426 16.53 -16.72 -22.20
CA SER A 426 16.32 -17.46 -23.44
C SER A 426 17.35 -17.13 -24.52
N VAL A 427 17.74 -15.86 -24.65
CA VAL A 427 18.77 -15.38 -25.57
C VAL A 427 20.14 -15.87 -25.14
N MET A 428 20.46 -15.82 -23.84
CA MET A 428 21.73 -16.32 -23.32
C MET A 428 21.88 -17.84 -23.50
N LYS A 429 20.83 -18.62 -23.24
CA LYS A 429 20.83 -20.07 -23.52
C LYS A 429 21.05 -20.37 -24.99
N LYS A 430 20.47 -19.60 -25.91
CA LYS A 430 20.69 -19.74 -27.36
C LYS A 430 22.12 -19.34 -27.78
N SER A 431 22.72 -18.34 -27.15
CA SER A 431 24.10 -17.90 -27.47
C SER A 431 25.16 -18.86 -26.93
N ASN A 432 24.98 -19.43 -25.73
CA ASN A 432 25.90 -20.42 -25.15
C ASN A 432 25.89 -21.77 -25.91
N LEU A 433 24.76 -22.18 -26.50
CA LEU A 433 24.71 -23.40 -27.33
C LEU A 433 25.47 -23.25 -28.66
N LYS A 434 25.71 -22.03 -29.16
CA LYS A 434 26.55 -21.79 -30.35
C LYS A 434 28.06 -21.74 -30.05
N GLY A 435 28.46 -21.49 -28.81
CA GLY A 435 29.88 -21.38 -28.41
C GLY A 435 30.55 -22.71 -28.04
N TYR A 436 29.80 -23.76 -27.71
CA TYR A 436 30.37 -25.03 -27.25
C TYR A 436 30.38 -26.16 -28.32
N GLY A 437 29.90 -25.85 -29.53
CA GLY A 437 29.72 -26.86 -30.59
C GLY A 437 30.81 -26.92 -31.66
N SER A 438 31.92 -26.18 -31.59
CA SER A 438 32.92 -26.24 -32.65
C SER A 438 34.35 -25.94 -32.16
N GLY A 439 34.89 -26.81 -31.32
CA GLY A 439 36.32 -26.62 -30.96
C GLY A 439 36.84 -27.50 -29.83
N GLY A 440 36.60 -28.79 -29.89
CA GLY A 440 37.10 -29.65 -28.82
C GLY A 440 37.24 -31.13 -29.18
N MET A 441 37.60 -31.44 -30.41
CA MET A 441 38.15 -32.73 -30.76
C MET A 441 39.19 -32.55 -31.82
N MET A 442 40.46 -32.31 -31.39
CA MET A 442 41.67 -32.77 -32.02
C MET A 442 42.89 -32.16 -31.30
N ARG A 443 43.53 -33.05 -30.57
CA ARG A 443 44.87 -33.10 -29.98
C ARG A 443 45.00 -32.88 -28.51
#